data_6b4e360c4d6bb79b80888be9ee119b7d
#
_entry.id   6b4e360c4d6bb79b80888be9ee119b7d
#
_cell.length_a   1.000
_cell.length_b   1.000
_cell.length_c   1.000
_cell.angle_alpha   90.00
_cell.angle_beta   90.00
_cell.angle_gamma   90.00
#
_symmetry.space_group_name_H-M   'P 1'
#
loop_
_entity.id
_entity.type
_entity.pdbx_description
1 polymer ?
#
loop_
_entity_poly.entity_id
_entity_poly.type
_entity_poly.pdbx_seq_one_letter_code
_entity_poly.pdbx_strand_id
1 'polypeptide(L)'
;MPVVTFWSNSEKSIGQTVSASAVASAMAMEHNYKVLLICADMQDDTMEDCFGAQQSNKEILKTIISKPQMNLDTGTNGLLKMAQSNRVTPELIKDYTKIIWKNRLEILYASTSKEISPEEQMEGFKSIILNATKYYDQVIVDLKKGLKYQTILDILDMSDAIVLNTEQGTKTLEKFFKIKEMQKYINAYKIIWNICRYDEKSKYNIKNLNRTVWKKQPIYNIPYNTMLYEASMEGQLAELLLRIRTMKTEDENVNLLKQAKELSEGILVRYKELRMRM
;
A
#
# COMPACT_ATOMS: atom_id res chain seq x y z
N MET A 1 11.99 -10.85 5.42
CA MET A 1 11.81 -9.74 4.49
C MET A 1 10.93 -8.70 5.13
N PRO A 2 11.13 -7.38 4.91
CA PRO A 2 10.36 -6.37 5.60
C PRO A 2 8.92 -6.29 5.10
N VAL A 3 8.02 -6.05 6.07
CA VAL A 3 6.61 -5.71 5.84
C VAL A 3 6.43 -4.25 6.18
N VAL A 4 5.93 -3.46 5.24
CA VAL A 4 5.61 -2.05 5.44
C VAL A 4 4.13 -1.85 5.21
N THR A 5 3.45 -1.33 6.23
CA THR A 5 2.01 -1.13 6.16
C THR A 5 1.65 0.34 6.03
N PHE A 6 0.94 0.69 4.98
CA PHE A 6 0.29 1.98 4.81
C PHE A 6 -1.06 1.92 5.52
N TRP A 7 -1.26 2.81 6.48
CA TRP A 7 -2.46 2.81 7.29
C TRP A 7 -2.90 4.24 7.64
N SER A 8 -4.18 4.41 7.92
CA SER A 8 -4.78 5.67 8.35
C SER A 8 -5.92 5.41 9.33
N ASN A 9 -6.06 6.30 10.30
CA ASN A 9 -7.23 6.34 11.16
C ASN A 9 -8.33 7.29 10.63
N SER A 10 -8.18 7.82 9.42
CA SER A 10 -9.20 8.69 8.80
C SER A 10 -10.31 7.84 8.18
N GLU A 11 -11.56 8.17 8.47
CA GLU A 11 -12.71 7.56 7.79
C GLU A 11 -12.86 8.04 6.34
N LYS A 12 -12.21 9.16 6.01
CA LYS A 12 -12.27 9.77 4.68
C LYS A 12 -11.28 9.12 3.72
N SER A 13 -11.58 9.19 2.43
CA SER A 13 -10.63 8.83 1.38
C SER A 13 -9.56 9.94 1.25
N ILE A 14 -8.41 9.75 1.88
CA ILE A 14 -7.30 10.71 1.91
C ILE A 14 -6.24 10.47 0.84
N GLY A 15 -6.37 9.40 0.03
CA GLY A 15 -5.37 9.02 -0.97
C GLY A 15 -4.29 8.05 -0.46
N GLN A 16 -4.60 7.26 0.58
CA GLN A 16 -3.69 6.25 1.13
C GLN A 16 -3.29 5.22 0.07
N THR A 17 -4.27 4.60 -0.61
CA THR A 17 -4.06 3.59 -1.66
C THR A 17 -3.23 4.14 -2.81
N VAL A 18 -3.52 5.36 -3.27
CA VAL A 18 -2.74 6.04 -4.33
C VAL A 18 -1.30 6.29 -3.87
N SER A 19 -1.11 6.70 -2.60
CA SER A 19 0.23 6.89 -2.03
C SER A 19 1.01 5.57 -1.94
N ALA A 20 0.37 4.49 -1.46
CA ALA A 20 0.98 3.16 -1.40
C ALA A 20 1.37 2.66 -2.80
N SER A 21 0.49 2.86 -3.79
CA SER A 21 0.70 2.49 -5.19
C SER A 21 1.86 3.26 -5.82
N ALA A 22 1.94 4.57 -5.59
CA ALA A 22 3.03 5.41 -6.10
C ALA A 22 4.38 5.02 -5.47
N VAL A 23 4.41 4.76 -4.16
CA VAL A 23 5.64 4.37 -3.44
C VAL A 23 6.08 2.97 -3.82
N ALA A 24 5.17 2.00 -3.94
CA ALA A 24 5.49 0.64 -4.40
C ALA A 24 6.09 0.65 -5.81
N SER A 25 5.51 1.46 -6.70
CA SER A 25 6.02 1.63 -8.06
C SER A 25 7.41 2.30 -8.06
N ALA A 26 7.60 3.38 -7.29
CA ALA A 26 8.90 4.06 -7.18
C ALA A 26 9.96 3.10 -6.61
N MET A 27 9.63 2.32 -5.58
CA MET A 27 10.54 1.33 -4.98
C MET A 27 10.95 0.25 -6.00
N ALA A 28 10.00 -0.28 -6.76
CA ALA A 28 10.27 -1.29 -7.79
C ALA A 28 11.09 -0.75 -8.97
N MET A 29 10.97 0.56 -9.30
CA MET A 29 11.75 1.20 -10.36
C MET A 29 13.19 1.50 -9.95
N GLU A 30 13.40 1.93 -8.70
CA GLU A 30 14.71 2.46 -8.27
C GLU A 30 15.60 1.41 -7.61
N HIS A 31 14.98 0.38 -7.02
CA HIS A 31 15.70 -0.68 -6.34
C HIS A 31 15.55 -2.01 -7.09
N ASN A 32 16.55 -2.88 -6.99
CA ASN A 32 16.47 -4.22 -7.57
C ASN A 32 15.69 -5.17 -6.69
N TYR A 33 14.51 -4.75 -6.21
CA TYR A 33 13.62 -5.53 -5.36
C TYR A 33 12.44 -6.09 -6.13
N LYS A 34 12.02 -7.27 -5.72
CA LYS A 34 10.72 -7.83 -6.07
C LYS A 34 9.70 -7.38 -5.02
N VAL A 35 8.86 -6.44 -5.40
CA VAL A 35 7.88 -5.80 -4.54
C VAL A 35 6.51 -6.44 -4.75
N LEU A 36 5.85 -6.81 -3.65
CA LEU A 36 4.42 -7.14 -3.64
C LEU A 36 3.66 -6.01 -2.95
N LEU A 37 2.68 -5.45 -3.64
CA LEU A 37 1.70 -4.54 -3.07
C LEU A 37 0.39 -5.30 -2.83
N ILE A 38 -0.09 -5.31 -1.58
CA ILE A 38 -1.31 -5.98 -1.17
C ILE A 38 -2.36 -4.95 -0.76
N CYS A 39 -3.56 -4.98 -1.33
CA CYS A 39 -4.72 -4.28 -0.81
C CYS A 39 -5.43 -5.16 0.23
N ALA A 40 -5.11 -4.97 1.50
CA ALA A 40 -5.74 -5.66 2.62
C ALA A 40 -7.00 -4.90 3.07
N ASP A 41 -7.93 -4.70 2.15
CA ASP A 41 -9.26 -4.14 2.37
C ASP A 41 -10.32 -5.02 1.69
N MET A 42 -11.57 -4.71 1.93
CA MET A 42 -12.72 -5.39 1.38
C MET A 42 -13.49 -4.42 0.51
N GLN A 43 -13.75 -4.82 -0.74
CA GLN A 43 -14.56 -4.05 -1.68
C GLN A 43 -13.98 -2.63 -1.97
N ASP A 44 -12.65 -2.47 -1.87
CA ASP A 44 -11.95 -1.25 -2.28
C ASP A 44 -11.33 -1.48 -3.66
N ASP A 45 -11.86 -0.83 -4.67
CA ASP A 45 -11.43 -0.92 -6.07
C ASP A 45 -10.39 0.15 -6.45
N THR A 46 -10.04 1.05 -5.54
CA THR A 46 -9.08 2.14 -5.80
C THR A 46 -7.73 1.63 -6.35
N MET A 47 -7.27 0.46 -5.90
CA MET A 47 -6.01 -0.11 -6.40
C MET A 47 -6.19 -0.68 -7.82
N GLU A 48 -7.36 -1.24 -8.15
CA GLU A 48 -7.70 -1.63 -9.52
C GLU A 48 -7.78 -0.41 -10.43
N ASP A 49 -8.36 0.69 -9.95
CA ASP A 49 -8.38 1.96 -10.68
C ASP A 49 -6.96 2.46 -10.95
N CYS A 50 -6.01 2.30 -10.02
CA CYS A 50 -4.62 2.73 -10.21
C CYS A 50 -3.87 1.94 -11.29
N PHE A 51 -4.11 0.65 -11.41
CA PHE A 51 -3.30 -0.25 -12.27
C PHE A 51 -4.12 -1.00 -13.33
N GLY A 52 -5.40 -0.72 -13.43
CA GLY A 52 -6.35 -1.43 -14.29
C GLY A 52 -6.74 -2.81 -13.73
N ALA A 53 -7.95 -3.22 -14.03
CA ALA A 53 -8.49 -4.48 -13.55
C ALA A 53 -7.60 -5.67 -13.96
N GLN A 54 -7.54 -6.66 -13.10
CA GLN A 54 -6.95 -7.94 -13.46
C GLN A 54 -7.79 -8.52 -14.60
N GLN A 55 -7.23 -8.58 -15.81
CA GLN A 55 -7.89 -9.29 -16.89
C GLN A 55 -8.14 -10.71 -16.39
N SER A 56 -9.40 -11.03 -16.11
CA SER A 56 -9.73 -12.35 -15.64
C SER A 56 -9.34 -13.30 -16.78
N ASN A 57 -8.50 -14.30 -16.48
CA ASN A 57 -8.28 -15.42 -17.39
C ASN A 57 -9.61 -16.09 -17.83
N LYS A 58 -10.75 -15.66 -17.25
CA LYS A 58 -12.10 -16.02 -17.68
C LYS A 58 -12.44 -15.62 -19.11
N GLU A 59 -11.94 -14.48 -19.62
CA GLU A 59 -12.18 -14.14 -21.04
C GLU A 59 -11.29 -14.96 -21.95
N ILE A 60 -10.05 -15.22 -21.57
CA ILE A 60 -9.14 -16.10 -22.32
C ILE A 60 -9.61 -17.56 -22.21
N LEU A 61 -10.04 -18.02 -21.03
CA LEU A 61 -10.57 -19.37 -20.81
C LEU A 61 -11.99 -19.55 -21.38
N LYS A 62 -12.85 -18.54 -21.38
CA LYS A 62 -14.16 -18.61 -22.09
C LYS A 62 -13.98 -18.78 -23.60
N THR A 63 -12.88 -18.28 -24.16
CA THR A 63 -12.55 -18.45 -25.57
C THR A 63 -11.98 -19.85 -25.88
N ILE A 64 -11.40 -20.53 -24.88
CA ILE A 64 -10.72 -21.83 -25.07
C ILE A 64 -11.55 -23.03 -24.58
N ILE A 65 -12.41 -22.84 -23.57
CA ILE A 65 -13.15 -23.98 -22.96
C ILE A 65 -14.64 -23.64 -22.84
N SER A 66 -15.40 -24.11 -23.83
CA SER A 66 -16.86 -24.19 -23.78
C SER A 66 -17.31 -25.36 -22.86
N LYS A 67 -16.98 -25.33 -21.58
CA LYS A 67 -17.57 -26.23 -20.57
C LYS A 67 -18.05 -25.42 -19.36
N PRO A 68 -19.30 -25.65 -18.92
CA PRO A 68 -19.87 -24.96 -17.77
C PRO A 68 -19.31 -25.52 -16.46
N GLN A 69 -19.14 -24.60 -15.52
CA GLN A 69 -18.97 -24.84 -14.08
C GLN A 69 -17.67 -25.47 -13.59
N MET A 70 -16.70 -24.63 -13.42
CA MET A 70 -15.95 -24.59 -12.15
C MET A 70 -15.88 -23.13 -11.74
N ASN A 71 -16.52 -22.77 -10.62
CA ASN A 71 -16.28 -21.52 -9.94
C ASN A 71 -14.86 -21.59 -9.34
N LEU A 72 -13.87 -21.46 -10.20
CA LEU A 72 -12.50 -21.20 -9.79
C LEU A 72 -12.53 -19.75 -9.25
N ASP A 73 -12.58 -19.62 -7.93
CA ASP A 73 -12.37 -18.35 -7.29
C ASP A 73 -11.01 -17.85 -7.73
N THR A 74 -11.02 -16.84 -8.59
CA THR A 74 -9.83 -16.24 -9.16
C THR A 74 -9.43 -15.01 -8.33
N GLY A 75 -8.15 -14.67 -8.33
CA GLY A 75 -7.63 -13.54 -7.61
C GLY A 75 -7.65 -13.71 -6.09
N THR A 76 -7.75 -12.59 -5.38
CA THR A 76 -7.66 -12.54 -3.92
C THR A 76 -8.67 -13.43 -3.20
N ASN A 77 -9.89 -13.57 -3.73
CA ASN A 77 -10.92 -14.43 -3.12
C ASN A 77 -10.51 -15.90 -3.07
N GLY A 78 -9.90 -16.41 -4.13
CA GLY A 78 -9.38 -17.78 -4.15
C GLY A 78 -8.24 -17.99 -3.16
N LEU A 79 -7.35 -17.01 -3.08
CA LEU A 79 -6.22 -17.05 -2.14
C LEU A 79 -6.70 -16.98 -0.68
N LEU A 80 -7.74 -16.19 -0.37
CA LEU A 80 -8.36 -16.13 0.96
C LEU A 80 -9.00 -17.47 1.35
N LYS A 81 -9.69 -18.16 0.45
CA LYS A 81 -10.22 -19.51 0.72
C LYS A 81 -9.11 -20.53 1.00
N MET A 82 -7.97 -20.40 0.32
CA MET A 82 -6.78 -21.20 0.61
C MET A 82 -6.17 -20.86 1.97
N ALA A 83 -6.20 -19.57 2.35
CA ALA A 83 -5.72 -19.13 3.67
C ALA A 83 -6.53 -19.73 4.82
N GLN A 84 -7.85 -19.79 4.69
CA GLN A 84 -8.73 -20.46 5.65
C GLN A 84 -8.39 -21.94 5.86
N SER A 85 -7.90 -22.59 4.80
CA SER A 85 -7.49 -24.00 4.84
C SER A 85 -6.00 -24.20 5.20
N ASN A 86 -5.28 -23.14 5.58
CA ASN A 86 -3.83 -23.14 5.82
C ASN A 86 -2.99 -23.69 4.64
N ARG A 87 -3.45 -23.46 3.40
CA ARG A 87 -2.81 -23.98 2.19
C ARG A 87 -2.04 -22.91 1.40
N VAL A 88 -1.91 -21.69 1.93
CA VAL A 88 -1.14 -20.63 1.27
C VAL A 88 0.34 -20.95 1.35
N THR A 89 0.98 -21.03 0.18
CA THR A 89 2.44 -21.12 0.06
C THR A 89 3.00 -19.87 -0.61
N PRO A 90 4.28 -19.56 -0.43
CA PRO A 90 4.89 -18.41 -1.09
C PRO A 90 4.76 -18.44 -2.62
N GLU A 91 4.91 -19.62 -3.23
CA GLU A 91 4.83 -19.83 -4.68
C GLU A 91 3.41 -19.64 -5.20
N LEU A 92 2.42 -20.05 -4.40
CA LEU A 92 1.01 -19.95 -4.75
C LEU A 92 0.56 -18.49 -4.85
N ILE A 93 1.08 -17.61 -4.00
CA ILE A 93 0.66 -16.20 -3.97
C ILE A 93 0.83 -15.55 -5.34
N LYS A 94 1.94 -15.79 -6.03
CA LYS A 94 2.21 -15.19 -7.34
C LYS A 94 1.19 -15.58 -8.41
N ASP A 95 0.55 -16.75 -8.28
CA ASP A 95 -0.44 -17.21 -9.27
C ASP A 95 -1.76 -16.43 -9.15
N TYR A 96 -1.93 -15.69 -8.05
CA TYR A 96 -3.10 -14.84 -7.76
C TYR A 96 -2.80 -13.35 -7.88
N THR A 97 -1.55 -12.96 -8.16
CA THR A 97 -1.16 -11.56 -8.31
C THR A 97 -1.28 -11.09 -9.75
N LYS A 98 -1.51 -9.79 -9.93
CA LYS A 98 -1.31 -9.11 -11.22
C LYS A 98 0.13 -8.66 -11.35
N ILE A 99 0.79 -9.05 -12.43
CA ILE A 99 2.15 -8.59 -12.75
C ILE A 99 2.05 -7.24 -13.43
N ILE A 100 2.60 -6.20 -12.82
CA ILE A 100 2.75 -4.87 -13.41
C ILE A 100 4.10 -4.78 -14.13
N TRP A 101 5.18 -5.13 -13.43
CA TRP A 101 6.51 -5.23 -14.02
C TRP A 101 7.15 -6.56 -13.63
N LYS A 102 7.47 -7.36 -14.63
CA LYS A 102 8.02 -8.72 -14.44
C LYS A 102 9.23 -8.69 -13.50
N ASN A 103 9.17 -9.52 -12.45
CA ASN A 103 10.19 -9.62 -11.40
C ASN A 103 10.46 -8.32 -10.63
N ARG A 104 9.55 -7.37 -10.65
CA ARG A 104 9.71 -6.07 -9.98
C ARG A 104 8.50 -5.65 -9.16
N LEU A 105 7.31 -5.62 -9.77
CA LEU A 105 6.09 -5.20 -9.10
C LEU A 105 4.94 -6.15 -9.44
N GLU A 106 4.42 -6.76 -8.41
CA GLU A 106 3.22 -7.58 -8.45
C GLU A 106 2.19 -7.03 -7.46
N ILE A 107 0.91 -7.18 -7.77
CA ILE A 107 -0.19 -6.61 -6.98
C ILE A 107 -1.20 -7.70 -6.64
N LEU A 108 -1.63 -7.71 -5.38
CA LEU A 108 -2.79 -8.44 -4.91
C LEU A 108 -3.89 -7.44 -4.57
N TYR A 109 -4.97 -7.45 -5.36
CA TYR A 109 -6.09 -6.53 -5.19
C TYR A 109 -6.94 -6.84 -3.95
N ALA A 110 -7.87 -5.94 -3.65
CA ALA A 110 -8.83 -6.14 -2.58
C ALA A 110 -9.71 -7.39 -2.79
N SER A 111 -10.25 -7.89 -1.69
CA SER A 111 -11.26 -8.95 -1.75
C SER A 111 -12.62 -8.38 -2.13
N THR A 112 -13.29 -9.05 -3.07
CA THR A 112 -14.68 -8.77 -3.47
C THR A 112 -15.65 -9.82 -2.94
N SER A 113 -15.17 -10.79 -2.15
CA SER A 113 -15.97 -11.89 -1.63
C SER A 113 -17.03 -11.39 -0.66
N LYS A 114 -18.27 -11.86 -0.85
CA LYS A 114 -19.39 -11.71 0.08
C LYS A 114 -19.63 -12.97 0.92
N GLU A 115 -18.96 -14.07 0.57
CA GLU A 115 -19.12 -15.37 1.22
C GLU A 115 -18.23 -15.52 2.45
N ILE A 116 -17.12 -14.78 2.51
CA ILE A 116 -16.16 -14.80 3.62
C ILE A 116 -16.44 -13.59 4.50
N SER A 117 -16.59 -13.79 5.80
CA SER A 117 -16.82 -12.68 6.72
C SER A 117 -15.64 -11.70 6.72
N PRO A 118 -15.86 -10.42 7.05
CA PRO A 118 -14.78 -9.43 7.11
C PRO A 118 -13.65 -9.82 8.04
N GLU A 119 -13.95 -10.43 9.17
CA GLU A 119 -12.99 -10.91 10.15
C GLU A 119 -12.12 -12.03 9.56
N GLU A 120 -12.74 -13.01 8.91
CA GLU A 120 -12.02 -14.11 8.25
C GLU A 120 -11.18 -13.63 7.07
N GLN A 121 -11.66 -12.64 6.31
CA GLN A 121 -10.86 -12.01 5.25
C GLN A 121 -9.60 -11.36 5.81
N MET A 122 -9.72 -10.62 6.92
CA MET A 122 -8.58 -9.98 7.57
C MET A 122 -7.57 -11.02 8.11
N GLU A 123 -8.03 -12.11 8.71
CA GLU A 123 -7.16 -13.24 9.12
C GLU A 123 -6.47 -13.89 7.90
N GLY A 124 -7.21 -14.05 6.80
CA GLY A 124 -6.64 -14.53 5.55
C GLY A 124 -5.53 -13.63 5.01
N PHE A 125 -5.72 -12.31 5.02
CA PHE A 125 -4.69 -11.35 4.63
C PHE A 125 -3.44 -11.46 5.52
N LYS A 126 -3.59 -11.61 6.83
CA LYS A 126 -2.47 -11.83 7.75
C LYS A 126 -1.65 -13.06 7.36
N SER A 127 -2.32 -14.18 7.06
CA SER A 127 -1.66 -15.40 6.58
C SER A 127 -0.93 -15.19 5.25
N ILE A 128 -1.57 -14.49 4.30
CA ILE A 128 -0.99 -14.18 2.99
C ILE A 128 0.27 -13.32 3.16
N ILE A 129 0.20 -12.25 3.97
CA ILE A 129 1.33 -11.35 4.24
C ILE A 129 2.52 -12.13 4.78
N LEU A 130 2.29 -12.99 5.79
CA LEU A 130 3.35 -13.82 6.39
C LEU A 130 4.03 -14.74 5.39
N ASN A 131 3.26 -15.36 4.49
CA ASN A 131 3.84 -16.21 3.46
C ASN A 131 4.52 -15.42 2.34
N ALA A 132 4.00 -14.25 1.98
CA ALA A 132 4.60 -13.37 0.97
C ALA A 132 6.02 -12.95 1.34
N THR A 133 6.30 -12.73 2.63
CA THR A 133 7.65 -12.36 3.11
C THR A 133 8.73 -13.39 2.78
N LYS A 134 8.37 -14.63 2.46
CA LYS A 134 9.32 -15.68 2.10
C LYS A 134 9.75 -15.65 0.63
N TYR A 135 9.05 -14.88 -0.21
CA TYR A 135 9.25 -14.87 -1.65
C TYR A 135 9.57 -13.49 -2.23
N TYR A 136 8.99 -12.42 -1.66
CA TYR A 136 9.21 -11.05 -2.12
C TYR A 136 10.25 -10.34 -1.27
N ASP A 137 11.10 -9.51 -1.90
CA ASP A 137 12.11 -8.72 -1.19
C ASP A 137 11.48 -7.65 -0.31
N GLN A 138 10.32 -7.13 -0.72
CA GLN A 138 9.54 -6.15 0.01
C GLN A 138 8.05 -6.44 -0.13
N VAL A 139 7.34 -6.46 1.00
CA VAL A 139 5.87 -6.53 1.04
C VAL A 139 5.33 -5.19 1.53
N ILE A 140 4.52 -4.55 0.70
CA ILE A 140 3.81 -3.30 1.02
C ILE A 140 2.33 -3.64 1.18
N VAL A 141 1.75 -3.27 2.31
CA VAL A 141 0.36 -3.56 2.62
C VAL A 141 -0.41 -2.25 2.69
N ASP A 142 -1.37 -2.05 1.81
CA ASP A 142 -2.39 -1.02 1.94
C ASP A 142 -3.50 -1.58 2.82
N LEU A 143 -3.48 -1.18 4.10
CA LEU A 143 -4.31 -1.78 5.13
C LEU A 143 -5.60 -0.99 5.30
N LYS A 144 -6.70 -1.70 5.48
CA LYS A 144 -8.01 -1.12 5.82
C LYS A 144 -7.91 -0.05 6.92
N LYS A 145 -8.59 1.06 6.68
CA LYS A 145 -8.61 2.22 7.59
C LYS A 145 -9.30 1.91 8.92
N GLY A 146 -8.89 2.65 9.95
CA GLY A 146 -9.47 2.56 11.29
C GLY A 146 -8.96 1.35 12.08
N LEU A 147 -9.61 1.09 13.22
CA LEU A 147 -9.25 0.02 14.18
C LEU A 147 -10.45 -0.87 14.52
N LYS A 148 -11.35 -1.06 13.56
CA LYS A 148 -12.60 -1.81 13.78
C LYS A 148 -12.34 -3.28 14.11
N TYR A 149 -11.29 -3.87 13.52
CA TYR A 149 -10.98 -5.29 13.68
C TYR A 149 -9.68 -5.48 14.45
N GLN A 150 -9.64 -6.45 15.37
CA GLN A 150 -8.41 -6.77 16.12
C GLN A 150 -7.26 -7.17 15.18
N THR A 151 -7.56 -7.87 14.10
CA THR A 151 -6.57 -8.30 13.11
C THR A 151 -5.84 -7.13 12.43
N ILE A 152 -6.43 -5.92 12.41
CA ILE A 152 -5.71 -4.71 11.96
C ILE A 152 -4.52 -4.43 12.88
N LEU A 153 -4.72 -4.50 14.20
CA LEU A 153 -3.63 -4.34 15.16
C LEU A 153 -2.58 -5.45 15.01
N ASP A 154 -3.02 -6.69 14.75
CA ASP A 154 -2.10 -7.82 14.54
C ASP A 154 -1.23 -7.60 13.30
N ILE A 155 -1.80 -7.07 12.19
CA ILE A 155 -1.04 -6.73 10.98
C ILE A 155 -0.07 -5.57 11.26
N LEU A 156 -0.49 -4.55 12.02
CA LEU A 156 0.39 -3.46 12.43
C LEU A 156 1.52 -3.95 13.34
N ASP A 157 1.25 -4.91 14.23
CA ASP A 157 2.25 -5.50 15.12
C ASP A 157 3.33 -6.26 14.35
N MET A 158 2.94 -7.04 13.34
CA MET A 158 3.87 -7.78 12.49
C MET A 158 4.63 -6.91 11.49
N SER A 159 4.20 -5.65 11.28
CA SER A 159 4.86 -4.73 10.35
C SER A 159 6.19 -4.25 10.91
N ASP A 160 7.22 -4.22 10.08
CA ASP A 160 8.54 -3.65 10.42
C ASP A 160 8.48 -2.12 10.47
N ALA A 161 7.70 -1.50 9.59
CA ALA A 161 7.42 -0.07 9.61
C ALA A 161 5.96 0.21 9.22
N ILE A 162 5.42 1.31 9.73
CA ILE A 162 4.05 1.76 9.48
C ILE A 162 4.11 3.15 8.86
N VAL A 163 3.68 3.28 7.60
CA VAL A 163 3.48 4.57 6.96
C VAL A 163 2.11 5.08 7.37
N LEU A 164 2.10 6.03 8.31
CA LEU A 164 0.88 6.67 8.74
C LEU A 164 0.48 7.75 7.75
N ASN A 165 -0.61 7.51 7.05
CA ASN A 165 -1.17 8.43 6.08
C ASN A 165 -2.12 9.41 6.75
N THR A 166 -1.92 10.71 6.52
CA THR A 166 -2.73 11.76 7.12
C THR A 166 -3.14 12.81 6.09
N GLU A 167 -4.20 13.55 6.42
CA GLU A 167 -4.54 14.79 5.75
C GLU A 167 -3.57 15.90 6.19
N GLN A 168 -3.45 16.93 5.36
CA GLN A 168 -2.69 18.11 5.66
C GLN A 168 -3.42 19.00 6.68
N GLY A 169 -3.05 18.87 7.96
CA GLY A 169 -3.64 19.68 9.04
C GLY A 169 -3.27 19.20 10.44
N THR A 170 -3.40 20.09 11.44
CA THR A 170 -3.03 19.79 12.84
C THR A 170 -4.04 18.91 13.56
N LYS A 171 -5.33 19.10 13.28
CA LYS A 171 -6.42 18.39 14.01
C LYS A 171 -6.37 16.87 13.85
N THR A 172 -6.06 16.38 12.66
CA THR A 172 -5.96 14.95 12.39
C THR A 172 -4.82 14.32 13.17
N LEU A 173 -3.71 15.03 13.26
CA LEU A 173 -2.53 14.62 13.99
C LEU A 173 -2.77 14.60 15.51
N GLU A 174 -3.41 15.65 16.05
CA GLU A 174 -3.78 15.71 17.46
C GLU A 174 -4.71 14.56 17.86
N LYS A 175 -5.64 14.19 16.97
CA LYS A 175 -6.51 13.01 17.17
C LYS A 175 -5.70 11.73 17.20
N PHE A 176 -4.76 11.56 16.26
CA PHE A 176 -3.93 10.37 16.19
C PHE A 176 -3.10 10.15 17.48
N PHE A 177 -2.46 11.22 18.01
CA PHE A 177 -1.68 11.10 19.25
C PHE A 177 -2.50 10.72 20.49
N LYS A 178 -3.83 10.83 20.43
CA LYS A 178 -4.74 10.40 21.52
C LYS A 178 -5.12 8.92 21.43
N ILE A 179 -4.78 8.22 20.35
CA ILE A 179 -5.09 6.80 20.18
C ILE A 179 -4.09 5.99 21.00
N LYS A 180 -4.58 5.34 22.06
CA LYS A 180 -3.74 4.59 23.02
C LYS A 180 -2.97 3.45 22.34
N GLU A 181 -3.62 2.75 21.44
CA GLU A 181 -3.07 1.61 20.69
C GLU A 181 -1.85 2.02 19.84
N MET A 182 -1.80 3.27 19.39
CA MET A 182 -0.71 3.78 18.55
C MET A 182 0.53 4.16 19.33
N GLN A 183 0.44 4.39 20.65
CA GLN A 183 1.58 4.82 21.46
C GLN A 183 2.74 3.82 21.43
N LYS A 184 2.43 2.52 21.41
CA LYS A 184 3.47 1.47 21.30
C LYS A 184 4.31 1.59 20.02
N TYR A 185 3.68 1.92 18.87
CA TYR A 185 4.37 2.06 17.58
C TYR A 185 5.16 3.38 17.50
N ILE A 186 4.65 4.45 18.11
CA ILE A 186 5.37 5.73 18.23
C ILE A 186 6.64 5.52 19.05
N ASN A 187 6.50 4.89 20.21
CA ASN A 187 7.63 4.65 21.14
C ASN A 187 8.65 3.68 20.53
N ALA A 188 8.20 2.71 19.74
CA ALA A 188 9.08 1.79 19.01
C ALA A 188 9.68 2.41 17.74
N TYR A 189 9.44 3.68 17.45
CA TYR A 189 9.90 4.36 16.22
C TYR A 189 9.47 3.68 14.91
N LYS A 190 8.39 2.88 14.92
CA LYS A 190 7.88 2.21 13.72
C LYS A 190 7.12 3.15 12.78
N ILE A 191 6.67 4.33 13.25
CA ILE A 191 5.85 5.26 12.46
C ILE A 191 6.71 6.09 11.51
N ILE A 192 6.30 6.12 10.25
CA ILE A 192 6.78 7.03 9.21
C ILE A 192 5.59 7.88 8.79
N TRP A 193 5.75 9.19 8.83
CA TRP A 193 4.65 10.11 8.57
C TRP A 193 4.56 10.46 7.10
N ASN A 194 3.37 10.32 6.52
CA ASN A 194 3.09 10.70 5.14
C ASN A 194 1.85 11.58 5.06
N ILE A 195 1.98 12.74 4.45
CA ILE A 195 0.85 13.63 4.12
C ILE A 195 0.41 13.30 2.70
N CYS A 196 -0.81 12.81 2.57
CA CYS A 196 -1.41 12.54 1.27
C CYS A 196 -2.01 13.81 0.65
N ARG A 197 -1.99 13.89 -0.68
CA ARG A 197 -2.53 15.04 -1.43
C ARG A 197 -1.96 16.38 -0.93
N TYR A 198 -0.66 16.39 -0.70
CA TYR A 198 0.04 17.53 -0.13
C TYR A 198 0.02 18.73 -1.09
N ASP A 199 -0.35 19.90 -0.56
CA ASP A 199 -0.25 21.19 -1.23
C ASP A 199 0.75 22.09 -0.51
N GLU A 200 1.87 22.39 -1.16
CA GLU A 200 2.93 23.24 -0.59
C GLU A 200 2.47 24.69 -0.33
N LYS A 201 1.47 25.16 -1.09
CA LYS A 201 0.92 26.53 -0.95
C LYS A 201 0.04 26.68 0.29
N SER A 202 -0.36 25.58 0.91
CA SER A 202 -1.17 25.61 2.13
C SER A 202 -0.39 26.20 3.30
N LYS A 203 -1.10 26.94 4.16
CA LYS A 203 -0.54 27.38 5.46
C LYS A 203 -0.11 26.22 6.38
N TYR A 204 -0.63 25.01 6.13
CA TYR A 204 -0.26 23.78 6.84
C TYR A 204 0.85 23.01 6.11
N ASN A 205 1.76 23.69 5.43
CA ASN A 205 2.90 23.05 4.80
C ASN A 205 3.83 22.40 5.83
N ILE A 206 4.69 21.48 5.39
CA ILE A 206 5.58 20.69 6.25
C ILE A 206 6.43 21.59 7.14
N LYS A 207 6.92 22.74 6.61
CA LYS A 207 7.73 23.69 7.39
C LYS A 207 6.97 24.23 8.62
N ASN A 208 5.69 24.55 8.45
CA ASN A 208 4.85 25.05 9.53
C ASN A 208 4.40 23.93 10.48
N LEU A 209 4.08 22.76 9.95
CA LEU A 209 3.74 21.58 10.74
C LEU A 209 4.92 21.16 11.64
N ASN A 210 6.14 21.14 11.12
CA ASN A 210 7.35 20.84 11.90
C ASN A 210 7.57 21.78 13.08
N ARG A 211 7.14 23.04 12.96
CA ARG A 211 7.25 24.02 14.06
C ARG A 211 6.25 23.78 15.19
N THR A 212 5.08 23.23 14.86
CA THR A 212 3.95 23.15 15.79
C THR A 212 3.78 21.79 16.43
N VAL A 213 3.94 20.70 15.67
CA VAL A 213 3.54 19.35 16.11
C VAL A 213 4.68 18.34 16.09
N TRP A 214 5.68 18.49 15.21
CA TRP A 214 6.56 17.40 14.78
C TRP A 214 8.03 17.54 15.15
N LYS A 215 8.34 17.95 16.31
CA LYS A 215 9.70 18.41 16.70
C LYS A 215 10.90 17.49 16.37
N LYS A 216 10.76 16.26 15.87
CA LYS A 216 11.93 15.36 15.68
C LYS A 216 11.81 14.22 14.65
N GLN A 217 10.77 14.12 13.85
CA GLN A 217 10.67 13.02 12.87
C GLN A 217 10.51 13.55 11.45
N PRO A 218 11.12 12.90 10.45
CA PRO A 218 10.91 13.28 9.06
C PRO A 218 9.46 13.08 8.67
N ILE A 219 8.88 14.08 7.98
CA ILE A 219 7.55 14.03 7.39
C ILE A 219 7.74 13.93 5.89
N TYR A 220 7.18 12.90 5.31
CA TYR A 220 7.11 12.69 3.87
C TYR A 220 5.76 13.16 3.34
N ASN A 221 5.66 13.27 2.02
CA ASN A 221 4.40 13.63 1.38
C ASN A 221 4.28 13.01 -0.01
N ILE A 222 3.05 12.77 -0.42
CA ILE A 222 2.70 12.57 -1.82
C ILE A 222 1.89 13.80 -2.25
N PRO A 223 2.41 14.61 -3.20
CA PRO A 223 1.78 15.86 -3.57
C PRO A 223 0.43 15.63 -4.24
N TYR A 224 -0.49 16.59 -4.09
CA TYR A 224 -1.60 16.67 -5.00
C TYR A 224 -1.08 16.94 -6.42
N ASN A 225 -1.45 16.09 -7.35
CA ASN A 225 -1.02 16.20 -8.73
C ASN A 225 -2.15 15.71 -9.63
N THR A 226 -2.56 16.54 -10.60
CA THR A 226 -3.68 16.24 -11.49
C THR A 226 -3.40 15.01 -12.37
N MET A 227 -2.18 14.88 -12.91
CA MET A 227 -1.81 13.70 -13.70
C MET A 227 -1.87 12.42 -12.88
N LEU A 228 -1.44 12.47 -11.60
CA LEU A 228 -1.55 11.33 -10.68
C LEU A 228 -3.02 10.96 -10.45
N TYR A 229 -3.86 11.95 -10.23
CA TYR A 229 -5.29 11.72 -10.02
C TYR A 229 -5.93 11.06 -11.24
N GLU A 230 -5.73 11.62 -12.44
CA GLU A 230 -6.25 11.08 -13.69
C GLU A 230 -5.73 9.66 -13.95
N ALA A 231 -4.41 9.45 -13.86
CA ALA A 231 -3.82 8.14 -14.05
C ALA A 231 -4.28 7.09 -13.02
N SER A 232 -4.61 7.53 -11.78
CA SER A 232 -5.16 6.64 -10.75
C SER A 232 -6.62 6.25 -10.99
N MET A 233 -7.34 6.94 -11.86
CA MET A 233 -8.70 6.61 -12.27
C MET A 233 -8.75 5.82 -13.59
N GLU A 234 -7.65 5.85 -14.36
CA GLU A 234 -7.58 5.26 -15.70
C GLU A 234 -6.71 3.99 -15.78
N GLY A 235 -6.20 3.52 -14.64
CA GLY A 235 -5.34 2.32 -14.61
C GLY A 235 -3.93 2.54 -15.12
N GLN A 236 -3.47 3.78 -15.19
CA GLN A 236 -2.23 4.19 -15.87
C GLN A 236 -1.14 4.71 -14.92
N LEU A 237 -1.27 4.43 -13.61
CA LEU A 237 -0.32 4.96 -12.62
C LEU A 237 1.12 4.49 -12.89
N ALA A 238 1.31 3.22 -13.24
CA ALA A 238 2.63 2.68 -13.53
C ALA A 238 3.27 3.33 -14.76
N GLU A 239 2.50 3.53 -15.82
CA GLU A 239 2.90 4.19 -17.06
C GLU A 239 3.21 5.68 -16.82
N LEU A 240 2.40 6.35 -16.03
CA LEU A 240 2.64 7.73 -15.63
C LEU A 240 4.01 7.90 -14.97
N LEU A 241 4.33 7.06 -13.98
CA LEU A 241 5.60 7.16 -13.25
C LEU A 241 6.80 6.86 -14.14
N LEU A 242 6.69 5.90 -15.06
CA LEU A 242 7.73 5.66 -16.08
C LEU A 242 7.90 6.87 -17.00
N ARG A 243 6.81 7.52 -17.42
CA ARG A 243 6.86 8.73 -18.25
C ARG A 243 7.50 9.89 -17.50
N ILE A 244 7.12 10.14 -16.25
CA ILE A 244 7.70 11.21 -15.42
C ILE A 244 9.22 10.99 -15.25
N ARG A 245 9.69 9.75 -15.13
CA ARG A 245 11.10 9.43 -14.99
C ARG A 245 11.95 9.95 -16.15
N THR A 246 11.36 10.11 -17.34
CA THR A 246 12.02 10.60 -18.54
C THR A 246 11.81 12.11 -18.80
N MET A 247 11.01 12.78 -17.97
CA MET A 247 10.75 14.22 -18.07
C MET A 247 11.98 15.04 -17.66
N LYS A 248 12.03 16.29 -18.12
CA LYS A 248 13.06 17.25 -17.69
C LYS A 248 12.84 17.60 -16.21
N THR A 249 13.92 17.85 -15.50
CA THR A 249 13.91 18.18 -14.05
C THR A 249 13.12 19.45 -13.70
N GLU A 250 12.90 20.33 -14.66
CA GLU A 250 12.14 21.58 -14.53
C GLU A 250 10.62 21.35 -14.56
N ASP A 251 10.16 20.18 -14.97
CA ASP A 251 8.72 19.86 -14.99
C ASP A 251 8.24 19.63 -13.54
N GLU A 252 7.16 20.35 -13.18
CA GLU A 252 6.59 20.27 -11.82
C GLU A 252 6.09 18.85 -11.47
N ASN A 253 5.74 18.03 -12.47
CA ASN A 253 5.32 16.66 -12.27
C ASN A 253 6.46 15.74 -11.79
N VAL A 254 7.72 16.10 -12.05
CA VAL A 254 8.89 15.37 -11.56
C VAL A 254 8.92 15.33 -10.04
N ASN A 255 8.37 16.36 -9.37
CA ASN A 255 8.25 16.39 -7.93
C ASN A 255 7.43 15.20 -7.37
N LEU A 256 6.42 14.72 -8.09
CA LEU A 256 5.64 13.56 -7.69
C LEU A 256 6.54 12.32 -7.53
N LEU A 257 7.31 11.98 -8.55
CA LEU A 257 8.21 10.82 -8.50
C LEU A 257 9.31 11.02 -7.46
N LYS A 258 9.85 12.24 -7.35
CA LYS A 258 10.85 12.58 -6.34
C LYS A 258 10.31 12.31 -4.93
N GLN A 259 9.11 12.78 -4.59
CA GLN A 259 8.52 12.57 -3.26
C GLN A 259 8.20 11.08 -3.00
N ALA A 260 7.71 10.35 -4.01
CA ALA A 260 7.50 8.90 -3.88
C ALA A 260 8.83 8.14 -3.64
N LYS A 261 9.92 8.53 -4.30
CA LYS A 261 11.27 8.01 -4.06
C LYS A 261 11.77 8.34 -2.67
N GLU A 262 11.68 9.59 -2.25
CA GLU A 262 12.10 10.04 -0.90
C GLU A 262 11.39 9.24 0.20
N LEU A 263 10.09 9.00 0.06
CA LEU A 263 9.35 8.16 1.01
C LEU A 263 9.81 6.70 0.94
N SER A 264 10.05 6.14 -0.25
CA SER A 264 10.56 4.77 -0.40
C SER A 264 11.92 4.58 0.25
N GLU A 265 12.83 5.53 0.07
CA GLU A 265 14.15 5.56 0.72
C GLU A 265 14.02 5.70 2.24
N GLY A 266 13.13 6.59 2.71
CA GLY A 266 12.83 6.76 4.13
C GLY A 266 12.34 5.47 4.79
N ILE A 267 11.53 4.69 4.09
CA ILE A 267 11.09 3.36 4.55
C ILE A 267 12.29 2.43 4.71
N LEU A 268 13.17 2.36 3.70
CA LEU A 268 14.34 1.48 3.74
C LEU A 268 15.35 1.89 4.83
N VAL A 269 15.56 3.19 5.02
CA VAL A 269 16.41 3.72 6.11
C VAL A 269 15.82 3.35 7.46
N ARG A 270 14.52 3.56 7.67
CA ARG A 270 13.85 3.23 8.93
C ARG A 270 13.95 1.75 9.26
N TYR A 271 13.77 0.90 8.28
CA TYR A 271 13.94 -0.55 8.45
C TYR A 271 15.37 -0.92 8.90
N LYS A 272 16.39 -0.33 8.28
CA LYS A 272 17.79 -0.56 8.68
C LYS A 272 18.05 -0.08 10.12
N GLU A 273 17.57 1.11 10.48
CA GLU A 273 17.70 1.67 11.83
C GLU A 273 17.06 0.76 12.90
N LEU A 274 15.87 0.23 12.62
CA LEU A 274 15.17 -0.64 13.56
C LEU A 274 15.90 -1.99 13.74
N ARG A 275 16.45 -2.55 12.67
CA ARG A 275 17.26 -3.77 12.75
C ARG A 275 18.57 -3.59 13.54
N MET A 276 19.16 -2.40 13.53
CA MET A 276 20.38 -2.11 14.32
C MET A 276 20.10 -1.92 15.82
N ARG A 277 18.84 -1.72 16.19
CA ARG A 277 18.43 -1.55 17.60
C ARG A 277 17.97 -2.87 18.27
N MET A 278 17.73 -3.90 17.48
CA MET A 278 17.44 -5.27 17.95
C MET A 278 18.73 -6.05 18.21
#